data_fe6be229281590807f1bd50718b73cc9
#
_entry.id   fe6be229281590807f1bd50718b73cc9
#
_cell.length_a   1.000
_cell.length_b   1.000
_cell.length_c   1.000
_cell.angle_alpha   90.00
_cell.angle_beta   90.00
_cell.angle_gamma   90.00
#
_symmetry.space_group_name_H-M   'P 1'
#
loop_
_entity.id
_entity.type
_entity.pdbx_description
1 polymer ?
#
loop_
_entity_poly.entity_id
_entity_poly.type
_entity_poly.pdbx_seq_one_letter_code
_entity_poly.pdbx_strand_id
1 'polypeptide(L)'
;MTPPALHFIHPAHPLYPAELELRFRVLREPLGRPRESVTFPFEAQSLHLVAVEPGPEGDAVVGCVLLHPDSAPGEPAGGRLFQMAVHPRRQGQGLGARLVRHLEAELRRRGFARVHLHARASVVPFYERLGYAAYGAPFEEVGVAHRLMERHLRGGG
;
A
#
# COMPACT_ATOMS: atom_id res chain seq x y z
N MET A 1 11.26 -2.63 -22.32
CA MET A 1 11.03 -3.45 -21.15
C MET A 1 9.57 -3.32 -20.74
N THR A 2 8.89 -4.45 -20.54
CA THR A 2 7.48 -4.43 -20.15
C THR A 2 7.35 -4.03 -18.68
N PRO A 3 6.48 -3.06 -18.35
CA PRO A 3 6.25 -2.72 -16.93
C PRO A 3 5.60 -3.89 -16.20
N PRO A 4 5.80 -3.99 -14.88
CA PRO A 4 5.13 -5.02 -14.08
C PRO A 4 3.61 -4.96 -14.21
N ALA A 5 2.97 -6.13 -14.25
CA ALA A 5 1.51 -6.22 -14.30
C ALA A 5 0.94 -6.03 -12.90
N LEU A 6 -0.21 -5.35 -12.78
CA LEU A 6 -0.87 -5.12 -11.50
C LEU A 6 -2.06 -6.06 -11.35
N HIS A 7 -2.13 -6.74 -10.21
CA HIS A 7 -3.21 -7.69 -9.91
C HIS A 7 -3.69 -7.55 -8.47
N PHE A 8 -5.00 -7.64 -8.27
CA PHE A 8 -5.53 -7.80 -6.92
C PHE A 8 -5.51 -9.29 -6.58
N ILE A 9 -5.01 -9.62 -5.39
CA ILE A 9 -4.95 -11.00 -4.91
C ILE A 9 -5.57 -11.10 -3.51
N HIS A 10 -5.91 -12.31 -3.11
CA HIS A 10 -6.39 -12.64 -1.76
C HIS A 10 -5.26 -13.40 -1.03
N PRO A 11 -5.22 -13.42 0.31
CA PRO A 11 -4.21 -14.21 1.04
C PRO A 11 -4.15 -15.70 0.69
N ALA A 12 -5.20 -16.25 0.08
CA ALA A 12 -5.16 -17.63 -0.41
C ALA A 12 -4.44 -17.79 -1.76
N HIS A 13 -4.08 -16.68 -2.41
CA HIS A 13 -3.43 -16.72 -3.72
C HIS A 13 -1.98 -17.24 -3.61
N PRO A 14 -1.50 -18.01 -4.61
CA PRO A 14 -0.11 -18.53 -4.58
C PRO A 14 0.98 -17.47 -4.46
N LEU A 15 0.73 -16.22 -4.85
CA LEU A 15 1.71 -15.13 -4.76
C LEU A 15 1.72 -14.45 -3.39
N TYR A 16 0.82 -14.79 -2.48
CA TYR A 16 0.77 -14.13 -1.18
C TYR A 16 2.07 -14.30 -0.37
N PRO A 17 2.71 -15.47 -0.30
CA PRO A 17 4.00 -15.58 0.39
C PRO A 17 5.07 -14.64 -0.18
N ALA A 18 5.08 -14.43 -1.50
CA ALA A 18 6.02 -13.50 -2.14
C ALA A 18 5.70 -12.05 -1.78
N GLU A 19 4.41 -11.71 -1.65
CA GLU A 19 4.01 -10.38 -1.17
C GLU A 19 4.51 -10.16 0.26
N LEU A 20 4.35 -11.14 1.15
CA LEU A 20 4.81 -11.03 2.54
C LEU A 20 6.33 -10.88 2.62
N GLU A 21 7.06 -11.62 1.79
CA GLU A 21 8.53 -11.51 1.76
C GLU A 21 8.98 -10.12 1.32
N LEU A 22 8.33 -9.55 0.31
CA LEU A 22 8.61 -8.19 -0.13
C LEU A 22 8.34 -7.18 0.98
N ARG A 23 7.20 -7.32 1.65
CA ARG A 23 6.81 -6.41 2.74
C ARG A 23 7.84 -6.46 3.87
N PHE A 24 8.28 -7.65 4.24
CA PHE A 24 9.30 -7.81 5.28
C PHE A 24 10.61 -7.15 4.87
N ARG A 25 11.12 -7.48 3.70
CA ARG A 25 12.43 -6.98 3.25
C ARG A 25 12.48 -5.47 3.11
N VAL A 26 11.39 -4.85 2.67
CA VAL A 26 11.38 -3.41 2.42
C VAL A 26 10.98 -2.62 3.66
N LEU A 27 10.02 -3.12 4.45
CA LEU A 27 9.39 -2.33 5.50
C LEU A 27 9.83 -2.69 6.92
N ARG A 28 10.39 -3.85 7.15
CA ARG A 28 10.69 -4.32 8.51
C ARG A 28 12.14 -4.71 8.72
N GLU A 29 12.72 -5.46 7.80
CA GLU A 29 14.11 -5.90 7.92
C GLU A 29 15.08 -4.74 8.14
N PRO A 30 14.97 -3.63 7.38
CA PRO A 30 15.87 -2.49 7.60
C PRO A 30 15.74 -1.86 8.98
N LEU A 31 14.60 -2.08 9.68
CA LEU A 31 14.36 -1.56 11.01
C LEU A 31 14.62 -2.60 12.11
N GLY A 32 15.14 -3.78 11.73
CA GLY A 32 15.39 -4.84 12.69
C GLY A 32 14.14 -5.47 13.30
N ARG A 33 12.99 -5.36 12.63
CA ARG A 33 11.72 -5.89 13.12
C ARG A 33 11.51 -7.33 12.64
N PRO A 34 10.80 -8.17 13.41
CA PRO A 34 10.60 -9.56 13.04
C PRO A 34 9.61 -9.74 11.88
N ARG A 35 9.63 -10.92 11.27
CA ARG A 35 8.76 -11.25 10.13
C ARG A 35 7.28 -11.13 10.49
N GLU A 36 6.89 -11.51 11.71
CA GLU A 36 5.50 -11.46 12.15
C GLU A 36 4.92 -10.04 12.15
N SER A 37 5.80 -9.03 12.18
CA SER A 37 5.36 -7.63 12.22
C SER A 37 4.74 -7.13 10.92
N VAL A 38 4.83 -7.92 9.83
CA VAL A 38 4.22 -7.52 8.55
C VAL A 38 2.82 -8.10 8.33
N THR A 39 2.35 -8.98 9.21
CA THR A 39 1.01 -9.57 9.09
C THR A 39 0.03 -8.97 10.07
N PHE A 40 -1.23 -8.87 9.66
CA PHE A 40 -2.30 -8.25 10.44
C PHE A 40 -3.52 -9.19 10.45
N PRO A 41 -4.31 -9.18 11.56
CA PRO A 41 -5.47 -10.08 11.66
C PRO A 41 -6.54 -9.86 10.60
N PHE A 42 -6.58 -8.67 9.98
CA PHE A 42 -7.63 -8.28 9.04
C PHE A 42 -7.22 -8.42 7.57
N GLU A 43 -6.15 -9.16 7.27
CA GLU A 43 -5.66 -9.23 5.88
C GLU A 43 -6.64 -9.90 4.92
N ALA A 44 -7.44 -10.86 5.39
CA ALA A 44 -8.44 -11.50 4.55
C ALA A 44 -9.57 -10.54 4.13
N GLN A 45 -9.79 -9.48 4.89
CA GLN A 45 -10.80 -8.46 4.59
C GLN A 45 -10.23 -7.26 3.84
N SER A 46 -8.92 -7.26 3.57
CA SER A 46 -8.23 -6.15 2.90
C SER A 46 -8.06 -6.42 1.41
N LEU A 47 -7.97 -5.34 0.63
CA LEU A 47 -7.56 -5.44 -0.76
C LEU A 47 -6.03 -5.50 -0.81
N HIS A 48 -5.50 -6.45 -1.58
CA HIS A 48 -4.07 -6.60 -1.81
C HIS A 48 -3.79 -6.37 -3.28
N LEU A 49 -3.10 -5.29 -3.61
CA LEU A 49 -2.66 -5.01 -4.98
C LEU A 49 -1.18 -5.32 -5.08
N VAL A 50 -0.80 -6.17 -6.02
CA VAL A 50 0.60 -6.54 -6.24
C VAL A 50 1.03 -6.19 -7.66
N ALA A 51 2.32 -5.85 -7.79
CA ALA A 51 2.97 -5.67 -9.08
C ALA A 51 3.84 -6.90 -9.33
N VAL A 52 3.64 -7.53 -10.48
CA VAL A 52 4.21 -8.84 -10.79
C VAL A 52 5.00 -8.77 -12.09
N GLU A 53 6.17 -9.40 -12.12
CA GLU A 53 6.97 -9.54 -13.34
C GLU A 53 7.59 -10.93 -13.40
N PRO A 54 7.95 -11.41 -14.60
CA PRO A 54 8.66 -12.70 -14.72
C PRO A 54 9.98 -12.66 -13.97
N GLY A 55 10.30 -13.75 -13.27
CA GLY A 55 11.56 -13.92 -12.55
C GLY A 55 12.18 -15.28 -12.88
N PRO A 56 13.39 -15.55 -12.33
CA PRO A 56 14.09 -16.81 -12.62
C PRO A 56 13.34 -18.04 -12.16
N GLU A 57 12.49 -17.92 -11.13
CA GLU A 57 11.77 -19.05 -10.54
C GLU A 57 10.26 -18.88 -10.70
N GLY A 58 9.80 -18.21 -11.76
CA GLY A 58 8.42 -17.89 -11.98
C GLY A 58 8.12 -16.44 -11.68
N ASP A 59 6.84 -16.09 -11.54
CA ASP A 59 6.44 -14.71 -11.30
C ASP A 59 6.98 -14.17 -9.98
N ALA A 60 7.51 -12.96 -10.00
CA ALA A 60 8.06 -12.27 -8.84
C ALA A 60 7.20 -11.07 -8.48
N VAL A 61 6.92 -10.88 -7.19
CA VAL A 61 6.22 -9.70 -6.68
C VAL A 61 7.26 -8.61 -6.40
N VAL A 62 7.16 -7.50 -7.13
CA VAL A 62 8.12 -6.40 -7.04
C VAL A 62 7.52 -5.12 -6.46
N GLY A 63 6.23 -5.14 -6.13
CA GLY A 63 5.57 -4.03 -5.47
C GLY A 63 4.26 -4.49 -4.87
N CYS A 64 3.79 -3.79 -3.85
CA CYS A 64 2.48 -4.04 -3.26
C CYS A 64 1.94 -2.81 -2.56
N VAL A 65 0.63 -2.80 -2.36
CA VAL A 65 -0.06 -1.85 -1.49
C VAL A 65 -1.36 -2.49 -1.04
N LEU A 66 -1.72 -2.28 0.22
CA LEU A 66 -2.93 -2.84 0.80
C LEU A 66 -3.91 -1.73 1.16
N LEU A 67 -5.19 -2.07 1.16
CA LEU A 67 -6.26 -1.16 1.60
C LEU A 67 -7.21 -1.94 2.50
N HIS A 68 -7.37 -1.48 3.73
CA HIS A 68 -8.32 -2.06 4.66
C HIS A 68 -9.51 -1.11 4.86
N PRO A 69 -10.74 -1.55 4.51
CA PRO A 69 -11.93 -0.74 4.78
C PRO A 69 -12.13 -0.58 6.28
N ASP A 70 -12.30 0.66 6.75
CA ASP A 70 -12.39 0.92 8.19
C ASP A 70 -13.42 2.01 8.56
N SER A 71 -14.31 2.38 7.63
CA SER A 71 -15.36 3.33 7.95
C SER A 71 -16.42 2.70 8.86
N ALA A 72 -16.96 3.50 9.78
CA ALA A 72 -18.04 3.05 10.65
C ALA A 72 -19.36 2.94 9.88
N PRO A 73 -20.32 2.11 10.34
CA PRO A 73 -21.64 2.06 9.71
C PRO A 73 -22.29 3.45 9.63
N GLY A 74 -22.83 3.78 8.46
CA GLY A 74 -23.47 5.09 8.25
C GLY A 74 -22.53 6.19 7.80
N GLU A 75 -21.21 5.97 7.86
CA GLU A 75 -20.22 6.90 7.32
C GLU A 75 -19.96 6.63 5.85
N PRO A 76 -19.50 7.64 5.08
CA PRO A 76 -19.02 7.39 3.73
C PRO A 76 -17.91 6.33 3.74
N ALA A 77 -17.92 5.43 2.75
CA ALA A 77 -16.94 4.36 2.69
C ALA A 77 -15.51 4.92 2.62
N GLY A 78 -14.65 4.43 3.48
CA GLY A 78 -13.25 4.84 3.55
C GLY A 78 -12.38 3.69 3.98
N GLY A 79 -11.07 3.86 3.82
CA GLY A 79 -10.14 2.83 4.22
C GLY A 79 -8.73 3.34 4.42
N ARG A 80 -7.93 2.50 5.09
CA ARG A 80 -6.53 2.78 5.34
C ARG A 80 -5.66 2.09 4.29
N LEU A 81 -4.85 2.88 3.60
CA LEU A 81 -3.77 2.38 2.76
C LEU A 81 -2.59 2.05 3.66
N PHE A 82 -2.00 0.88 3.47
CA PHE A 82 -0.86 0.47 4.29
C PHE A 82 -0.02 -0.57 3.54
N GLN A 83 1.15 -0.89 4.10
CA GLN A 83 2.10 -1.85 3.54
C GLN A 83 2.44 -1.56 2.07
N MET A 84 2.71 -0.28 1.77
CA MET A 84 3.24 0.11 0.47
C MET A 84 4.72 -0.26 0.42
N ALA A 85 5.10 -1.10 -0.53
CA ALA A 85 6.47 -1.53 -0.69
C ALA A 85 6.82 -1.70 -2.17
N VAL A 86 8.01 -1.24 -2.55
CA VAL A 86 8.56 -1.42 -3.90
C VAL A 86 9.94 -2.04 -3.76
N HIS A 87 10.20 -3.12 -4.50
CA HIS A 87 11.48 -3.79 -4.50
C HIS A 87 12.58 -2.79 -4.86
N PRO A 88 13.76 -2.81 -4.20
CA PRO A 88 14.84 -1.83 -4.45
C PRO A 88 15.19 -1.66 -5.93
N ARG A 89 15.22 -2.76 -6.71
CA ARG A 89 15.57 -2.66 -8.13
C ARG A 89 14.49 -1.97 -8.98
N ARG A 90 13.29 -1.73 -8.41
CA ARG A 90 12.19 -1.07 -9.11
C ARG A 90 11.86 0.31 -8.53
N GLN A 91 12.57 0.73 -7.49
CA GLN A 91 12.38 2.06 -6.91
C GLN A 91 12.87 3.14 -7.87
N GLY A 92 12.26 4.33 -7.78
CA GLY A 92 12.65 5.45 -8.64
C GLY A 92 12.13 5.37 -10.07
N GLN A 93 11.21 4.43 -10.36
CA GLN A 93 10.68 4.19 -11.72
C GLN A 93 9.18 4.48 -11.82
N GLY A 94 8.58 5.08 -10.78
CA GLY A 94 7.16 5.42 -10.77
C GLY A 94 6.22 4.28 -10.41
N LEU A 95 6.74 3.11 -10.03
CA LEU A 95 5.89 1.96 -9.71
C LEU A 95 5.01 2.22 -8.49
N GLY A 96 5.54 2.88 -7.46
CA GLY A 96 4.75 3.21 -6.27
C GLY A 96 3.56 4.09 -6.61
N ALA A 97 3.77 5.14 -7.40
CA ALA A 97 2.69 6.02 -7.83
C ALA A 97 1.66 5.26 -8.66
N ARG A 98 2.11 4.36 -9.53
CA ARG A 98 1.25 3.55 -10.36
C ARG A 98 0.36 2.62 -9.52
N LEU A 99 0.94 2.01 -8.48
CA LEU A 99 0.18 1.17 -7.53
C LEU A 99 -0.91 1.99 -6.83
N VAL A 100 -0.58 3.16 -6.30
CA VAL A 100 -1.55 4.00 -5.60
C VAL A 100 -2.67 4.44 -6.54
N ARG A 101 -2.33 4.89 -7.75
CA ARG A 101 -3.35 5.33 -8.74
C ARG A 101 -4.27 4.19 -9.14
N HIS A 102 -3.71 3.00 -9.35
CA HIS A 102 -4.53 1.84 -9.71
C HIS A 102 -5.48 1.44 -8.57
N LEU A 103 -4.98 1.47 -7.34
CA LEU A 103 -5.79 1.21 -6.15
C LEU A 103 -6.92 2.24 -6.04
N GLU A 104 -6.61 3.53 -6.20
CA GLU A 104 -7.62 4.59 -6.12
C GLU A 104 -8.71 4.42 -7.17
N ALA A 105 -8.34 4.02 -8.39
CA ALA A 105 -9.33 3.79 -9.45
C ALA A 105 -10.31 2.67 -9.05
N GLU A 106 -9.81 1.60 -8.46
CA GLU A 106 -10.66 0.52 -7.97
C GLU A 106 -11.55 0.97 -6.81
N LEU A 107 -11.00 1.77 -5.90
CA LEU A 107 -11.77 2.29 -4.77
C LEU A 107 -12.90 3.23 -5.23
N ARG A 108 -12.65 4.06 -6.25
CA ARG A 108 -13.69 4.90 -6.84
C ARG A 108 -14.81 4.06 -7.44
N ARG A 109 -14.46 2.98 -8.14
CA ARG A 109 -15.46 2.04 -8.69
C ARG A 109 -16.32 1.43 -7.60
N ARG A 110 -15.74 1.19 -6.42
CA ARG A 110 -16.44 0.61 -5.27
C ARG A 110 -17.17 1.65 -4.43
N GLY A 111 -17.12 2.94 -4.79
CA GLY A 111 -17.81 4.00 -4.07
C GLY A 111 -17.09 4.51 -2.82
N PHE A 112 -15.79 4.24 -2.67
CA PHE A 112 -15.01 4.78 -1.56
C PHE A 112 -14.87 6.28 -1.70
N ALA A 113 -15.05 7.00 -0.58
CA ALA A 113 -14.97 8.46 -0.55
C ALA A 113 -13.65 8.99 0.01
N ARG A 114 -12.88 8.15 0.75
CA ARG A 114 -11.69 8.63 1.45
C ARG A 114 -10.66 7.51 1.61
N VAL A 115 -9.38 7.89 1.45
CA VAL A 115 -8.23 7.03 1.78
C VAL A 115 -7.38 7.78 2.80
N HIS A 116 -6.97 7.10 3.86
CA HIS A 116 -6.02 7.66 4.82
C HIS A 116 -4.86 6.69 5.01
N LEU A 117 -3.76 7.21 5.54
CA LEU A 117 -2.56 6.41 5.72
C LEU A 117 -1.64 7.01 6.78
N HIS A 118 -0.70 6.18 7.23
CA HIS A 118 0.40 6.60 8.09
C HIS A 118 1.67 6.65 7.23
N ALA A 119 2.17 7.85 6.96
CA ALA A 119 3.35 8.02 6.11
C ALA A 119 4.59 8.29 6.97
N ARG A 120 5.66 7.54 6.73
CA ARG A 120 6.96 7.89 7.30
C ARG A 120 7.29 9.31 6.85
N ALA A 121 7.91 10.10 7.73
CA ALA A 121 8.24 11.50 7.41
C ALA A 121 8.97 11.63 6.08
N SER A 122 9.88 10.69 5.78
CA SER A 122 10.67 10.72 4.55
C SER A 122 9.87 10.48 3.27
N VAL A 123 8.67 9.90 3.36
CA VAL A 123 7.82 9.63 2.19
C VAL A 123 6.61 10.55 2.09
N VAL A 124 6.46 11.49 3.03
CA VAL A 124 5.38 12.49 2.95
C VAL A 124 5.37 13.20 1.59
N PRO A 125 6.51 13.67 1.05
CA PRO A 125 6.50 14.33 -0.27
C PRO A 125 5.97 13.44 -1.39
N PHE A 126 6.22 12.13 -1.33
CA PHE A 126 5.69 11.19 -2.32
C PHE A 126 4.17 11.20 -2.34
N TYR A 127 3.55 11.12 -1.16
CA TYR A 127 2.09 11.13 -1.07
C TYR A 127 1.49 12.51 -1.35
N GLU A 128 2.20 13.59 -1.00
CA GLU A 128 1.75 14.94 -1.36
C GLU A 128 1.63 15.11 -2.87
N ARG A 129 2.61 14.59 -3.60
CA ARG A 129 2.56 14.62 -5.07
C ARG A 129 1.38 13.83 -5.64
N LEU A 130 0.87 12.86 -4.89
CA LEU A 130 -0.30 12.07 -5.29
C LEU A 130 -1.62 12.70 -4.84
N GLY A 131 -1.57 13.85 -4.17
CA GLY A 131 -2.77 14.56 -3.76
C GLY A 131 -3.21 14.31 -2.32
N TYR A 132 -2.36 13.67 -1.52
CA TYR A 132 -2.62 13.46 -0.09
C TYR A 132 -2.19 14.67 0.71
N ALA A 133 -2.92 14.96 1.78
CA ALA A 133 -2.59 16.07 2.69
C ALA A 133 -2.35 15.51 4.09
N ALA A 134 -1.30 15.99 4.75
CA ALA A 134 -1.01 15.62 6.12
C ALA A 134 -1.97 16.33 7.08
N TYR A 135 -2.33 15.66 8.16
CA TYR A 135 -3.16 16.25 9.21
C TYR A 135 -2.73 15.70 10.57
N GLY A 136 -3.12 16.41 11.62
CA GLY A 136 -2.75 16.02 12.98
C GLY A 136 -1.28 16.25 13.29
N ALA A 137 -0.89 15.93 14.52
CA ALA A 137 0.50 16.09 14.97
C ALA A 137 1.36 14.93 14.48
N PRO A 138 2.67 15.16 14.27
CA PRO A 138 3.60 14.07 14.01
C PRO A 138 3.59 13.05 15.16
N PHE A 139 3.86 11.78 14.84
CA PHE A 139 3.90 10.70 15.85
C PHE A 139 4.97 9.69 15.48
N GLU A 140 5.29 8.78 16.40
CA GLU A 140 6.22 7.69 16.13
C GLU A 140 5.47 6.38 15.94
N GLU A 141 5.92 5.59 14.97
CA GLU A 141 5.42 4.24 14.70
C GLU A 141 6.62 3.41 14.25
N VAL A 142 6.77 2.21 14.80
CA VAL A 142 7.92 1.33 14.60
C VAL A 142 9.27 2.06 14.81
N GLY A 143 9.31 3.01 15.74
CA GLY A 143 10.52 3.78 16.06
C GLY A 143 10.87 4.85 15.03
N VAL A 144 9.97 5.21 14.14
CA VAL A 144 10.21 6.16 13.05
C VAL A 144 9.14 7.25 13.06
N ALA A 145 9.54 8.50 12.76
CA ALA A 145 8.60 9.61 12.67
C ALA A 145 7.61 9.42 11.52
N HIS A 146 6.33 9.65 11.80
CA HIS A 146 5.22 9.48 10.85
C HIS A 146 4.28 10.67 10.87
N ARG A 147 3.50 10.81 9.80
CA ARG A 147 2.38 11.74 9.69
C ARG A 147 1.15 10.99 9.22
N LEU A 148 -0.01 11.35 9.76
CA LEU A 148 -1.29 10.93 9.16
C LEU A 148 -1.50 11.74 7.89
N MET A 149 -1.96 11.07 6.83
CA MET A 149 -2.29 11.73 5.56
C MET A 149 -3.61 11.19 5.03
N GLU A 150 -4.31 12.01 4.24
CA GLU A 150 -5.58 11.59 3.64
C GLU A 150 -5.79 12.21 2.28
N ARG A 151 -6.64 11.54 1.50
CA ARG A 151 -7.13 12.05 0.23
C ARG A 151 -8.61 11.73 0.12
N HIS A 152 -9.40 12.70 -0.29
CA HIS A 152 -10.80 12.48 -0.60
C HIS A 152 -10.91 12.07 -2.07
N LEU A 153 -11.60 10.95 -2.31
CA LEU A 153 -11.83 10.42 -3.64
C LEU A 153 -13.19 10.92 -4.11
N ARG A 154 -13.18 11.85 -5.05
CA ARG A 154 -14.44 12.32 -5.63
C ARG A 154 -14.83 11.41 -6.77
N GLY A 155 -16.07 10.95 -6.75
CA GLY A 155 -16.59 10.06 -7.77
C GLY A 155 -16.57 10.72 -9.12
N GLY A 156 -16.05 10.02 -10.14
CA GLY A 156 -16.21 10.33 -11.54
C GLY A 156 -15.90 11.74 -12.02
N GLY A 157 -15.46 12.58 -11.10
CA GLY A 157 -15.23 13.98 -11.41
C GLY A 157 -13.93 14.23 -12.11
#